data_2c12f04f9e307a3bf8f5076e5adb4d21
#
_entry.id   2c12f04f9e307a3bf8f5076e5adb4d21
#
_cell.length_a   1.000
_cell.length_b   1.000
_cell.length_c   1.000
_cell.angle_alpha   90.00
_cell.angle_beta   90.00
_cell.angle_gamma   90.00
#
_symmetry.space_group_name_H-M   'P 1'
#
loop_
_entity.id
_entity.type
_entity.pdbx_description
1 polymer ?
#
loop_
_entity_poly.entity_id
_entity_poly.type
_entity_poly.pdbx_seq_one_letter_code
_entity_poly.pdbx_strand_id
1 'polypeptide(L)'
;MDNYFSNLNNKLQKLEKRARRKNIPFSLTPNWIRDKLDAGRCEVTGLPFKTHRDPYVNPYYPSIDRVDSNKGYTENNCQMVCHMYNTAKCEFPEEVFAYWAAAFVKKYEEDNNEIVL
;
A
#
# COMPACT_ATOMS: atom_id res chain seq x y z
N MET A 1 -19.92 7.11 -2.43
CA MET A 1 -19.38 7.05 -2.18
C MET A 1 -18.66 6.42 -2.37
N ASP A 2 -18.45 5.97 -2.57
CA ASP A 2 -17.60 5.52 -2.63
C ASP A 2 -16.98 5.19 -3.81
N ASN A 3 -16.54 6.17 -4.65
CA ASN A 3 -15.76 5.98 -5.84
C ASN A 3 -14.45 5.28 -5.55
N TYR A 4 -13.84 5.54 -4.40
CA TYR A 4 -12.57 4.89 -4.13
C TYR A 4 -12.75 3.40 -3.84
N PHE A 5 -13.86 3.00 -3.24
CA PHE A 5 -14.13 1.58 -3.05
C PHE A 5 -14.35 0.90 -4.41
N SER A 6 -15.10 1.54 -5.28
CA SER A 6 -15.32 1.02 -6.63
C SER A 6 -14.02 0.91 -7.40
N ASN A 7 -13.16 1.92 -7.27
CA ASN A 7 -11.86 1.91 -7.93
C ASN A 7 -10.99 0.78 -7.43
N LEU A 8 -11.00 0.52 -6.13
CA LEU A 8 -10.23 -0.60 -5.58
C LEU A 8 -10.80 -1.93 -5.99
N ASN A 9 -12.11 -2.03 -6.09
CA ASN A 9 -12.75 -3.25 -6.55
C ASN A 9 -12.40 -3.54 -8.01
N ASN A 10 -12.36 -2.52 -8.85
CA ASN A 10 -11.90 -2.66 -10.23
C ASN A 10 -10.44 -3.06 -10.29
N LYS A 11 -9.62 -2.49 -9.41
CA LYS A 11 -8.22 -2.86 -9.31
C LYS A 11 -8.09 -4.33 -8.92
N LEU A 12 -8.95 -4.79 -8.03
CA LEU A 12 -8.96 -6.18 -7.60
C LEU A 12 -9.16 -7.12 -8.79
N GLN A 13 -10.07 -6.78 -9.68
CA GLN A 13 -10.30 -7.60 -10.87
C GLN A 13 -9.06 -7.64 -11.77
N LYS A 14 -8.37 -6.52 -11.90
CA LYS A 14 -7.14 -6.46 -12.69
C LYS A 14 -6.04 -7.30 -12.05
N LEU A 15 -5.95 -7.27 -10.72
CA LEU A 15 -4.97 -8.09 -10.02
C LEU A 15 -5.26 -9.56 -10.18
N GLU A 16 -6.53 -9.93 -10.17
CA GLU A 16 -6.91 -11.33 -10.37
C GLU A 16 -6.48 -11.82 -11.75
N LYS A 17 -6.70 -11.01 -12.77
CA LYS A 17 -6.27 -11.36 -14.13
C LYS A 17 -4.75 -11.49 -14.22
N ARG A 18 -4.04 -10.59 -13.56
CA ARG A 18 -2.57 -10.64 -13.55
C ARG A 18 -2.08 -11.90 -12.85
N ALA A 19 -2.70 -12.24 -11.71
CA ALA A 19 -2.31 -13.44 -10.98
C ALA A 19 -2.53 -14.68 -11.83
N ARG A 20 -3.65 -14.71 -12.56
CA ARG A 20 -3.97 -15.85 -13.43
C ARG A 20 -2.92 -16.00 -14.53
N ARG A 21 -2.52 -14.88 -15.14
CA ARG A 21 -1.49 -14.92 -16.19
C ARG A 21 -0.15 -15.38 -15.66
N LYS A 22 0.18 -15.02 -14.43
CA LYS A 22 1.46 -15.38 -13.81
C LYS A 22 1.41 -16.70 -13.06
N ASN A 23 0.23 -17.31 -13.02
CA ASN A 23 0.03 -18.57 -12.32
C ASN A 23 0.41 -18.48 -10.84
N ILE A 24 -0.02 -17.41 -10.18
CA ILE A 24 0.19 -17.24 -8.74
C ILE A 24 -1.17 -17.17 -8.05
N PRO A 25 -1.24 -17.52 -6.76
CA PRO A 25 -2.51 -17.56 -6.05
C PRO A 25 -3.19 -16.19 -5.98
N PHE A 26 -4.51 -16.22 -5.93
CA PHE A 26 -5.32 -15.03 -5.75
C PHE A 26 -6.53 -15.41 -4.88
N SER A 27 -6.69 -14.75 -3.75
CA SER A 27 -7.84 -15.00 -2.88
C SER A 27 -8.42 -13.74 -2.26
N LEU A 28 -8.02 -12.56 -2.73
CA LEU A 28 -8.59 -11.31 -2.20
C LEU A 28 -10.04 -11.17 -2.64
N THR A 29 -10.86 -10.57 -1.76
CA THR A 29 -12.29 -10.42 -1.99
C THR A 29 -12.70 -8.97 -1.76
N PRO A 30 -13.87 -8.57 -2.29
CA PRO A 30 -14.41 -7.25 -1.97
C PRO A 30 -14.60 -7.03 -0.46
N ASN A 31 -14.95 -8.08 0.28
CA ASN A 31 -15.10 -7.95 1.73
C ASN A 31 -13.76 -7.63 2.40
N TRP A 32 -12.68 -8.24 1.93
CA TRP A 32 -11.36 -7.95 2.44
C TRP A 32 -11.02 -6.46 2.25
N ILE A 33 -11.32 -5.94 1.06
CA ILE A 33 -11.09 -4.52 0.78
C ILE A 33 -11.93 -3.65 1.73
N ARG A 34 -13.21 -3.99 1.87
CA ARG A 34 -14.10 -3.21 2.70
C ARG A 34 -13.62 -3.17 4.15
N ASP A 35 -13.20 -4.32 4.68
CA ASP A 35 -12.71 -4.39 6.05
C ASP A 35 -11.49 -3.51 6.26
N LYS A 36 -10.57 -3.53 5.29
CA LYS A 36 -9.36 -2.71 5.38
C LYS A 36 -9.67 -1.22 5.29
N LEU A 37 -10.61 -0.85 4.44
CA LEU A 37 -10.99 0.55 4.31
C LEU A 37 -11.77 1.04 5.53
N ASP A 38 -12.58 0.16 6.12
CA ASP A 38 -13.31 0.51 7.34
C ASP A 38 -12.36 0.76 8.50
N ALA A 39 -11.25 0.02 8.55
CA ALA A 39 -10.21 0.28 9.55
C ALA A 39 -9.59 1.66 9.36
N GLY A 40 -9.50 2.13 8.12
CA GLY A 40 -9.21 3.53 7.82
C GLY A 40 -7.77 3.96 7.94
N ARG A 41 -6.84 3.06 8.25
CA ARG A 41 -5.44 3.43 8.47
C ARG A 41 -4.50 2.52 7.72
N CYS A 42 -3.41 3.11 7.25
CA CYS A 42 -2.32 2.41 6.60
C CYS A 42 -1.74 1.37 7.56
N GLU A 43 -1.64 0.13 7.11
CA GLU A 43 -1.22 -0.95 7.99
C GLU A 43 0.24 -0.89 8.40
N VAL A 44 1.07 -0.14 7.66
CA VAL A 44 2.50 -0.06 7.98
C VAL A 44 2.91 1.24 8.66
N THR A 45 2.09 2.29 8.59
CA THR A 45 2.44 3.57 9.20
C THR A 45 1.43 4.02 10.24
N GLY A 46 0.22 3.48 10.21
CA GLY A 46 -0.85 3.95 11.09
C GLY A 46 -1.48 5.26 10.66
N LEU A 47 -1.00 5.86 9.57
CA LEU A 47 -1.57 7.11 9.10
C LEU A 47 -2.95 6.90 8.50
N PRO A 48 -3.88 7.83 8.70
CA PRO A 48 -5.22 7.67 8.14
C PRO A 48 -5.19 7.81 6.62
N PHE A 49 -6.02 7.02 5.95
CA PHE A 49 -6.18 7.16 4.51
C PHE A 49 -6.93 8.44 4.17
N LYS A 50 -6.59 9.02 3.03
CA LYS A 50 -7.32 10.12 2.44
C LYS A 50 -7.79 9.67 1.07
N THR A 51 -9.08 9.82 0.81
CA THR A 51 -9.69 9.19 -0.36
C THR A 51 -10.10 10.15 -1.45
N HIS A 52 -9.65 11.41 -1.41
CA HIS A 52 -9.95 12.32 -2.49
C HIS A 52 -9.23 11.81 -3.76
N ARG A 53 -9.80 12.19 -4.87
CA ARG A 53 -9.64 11.47 -6.11
C ARG A 53 -8.28 11.43 -6.75
N ASP A 54 -7.42 12.33 -6.55
CA ASP A 54 -6.20 12.39 -7.34
C ASP A 54 -5.09 11.53 -6.73
N PRO A 55 -4.94 10.27 -7.15
CA PRO A 55 -3.93 9.38 -6.59
C PRO A 55 -2.50 9.82 -6.91
N TYR A 56 -2.31 10.65 -7.93
CA TYR A 56 -0.97 11.10 -8.27
C TYR A 56 -0.43 12.12 -7.28
N VAL A 57 -1.33 12.84 -6.60
CA VAL A 57 -0.90 13.86 -5.65
C VAL A 57 -1.36 13.54 -4.24
N ASN A 58 -2.01 12.39 -4.04
CA ASN A 58 -2.48 12.00 -2.73
C ASN A 58 -1.66 10.83 -2.19
N PRO A 59 -0.59 11.11 -1.42
CA PRO A 59 0.25 10.02 -0.89
C PRO A 59 -0.46 9.12 0.10
N TYR A 60 -1.61 9.54 0.61
CA TYR A 60 -2.37 8.79 1.62
C TYR A 60 -3.50 7.96 1.03
N TYR A 61 -3.58 7.88 -0.28
CA TYR A 61 -4.62 7.10 -0.94
C TYR A 61 -4.40 5.61 -0.68
N PRO A 62 -5.45 4.85 -0.37
CA PRO A 62 -5.27 3.42 -0.08
C PRO A 62 -4.80 2.63 -1.30
N SER A 63 -3.89 1.72 -1.07
CA SER A 63 -3.27 0.92 -2.12
C SER A 63 -3.00 -0.49 -1.59
N ILE A 64 -3.15 -1.49 -2.44
CA ILE A 64 -2.92 -2.89 -2.07
C ILE A 64 -1.46 -3.25 -2.32
N ASP A 65 -0.78 -3.71 -1.28
CA ASP A 65 0.63 -4.07 -1.34
C ASP A 65 0.81 -5.54 -1.01
N ARG A 66 1.66 -6.25 -1.78
CA ARG A 66 2.09 -7.59 -1.43
C ARG A 66 3.30 -7.48 -0.52
N VAL A 67 3.25 -8.14 0.62
CA VAL A 67 4.38 -8.14 1.55
C VAL A 67 5.59 -8.80 0.89
N ASP A 68 5.36 -9.93 0.24
CA ASP A 68 6.39 -10.63 -0.53
C ASP A 68 5.97 -10.61 -2.00
N SER A 69 6.69 -9.90 -2.82
CA SER A 69 6.33 -9.72 -4.23
C SER A 69 6.52 -11.00 -5.05
N ASN A 70 7.14 -12.01 -4.47
CA ASN A 70 7.29 -13.32 -5.11
C ASN A 70 6.13 -14.26 -4.82
N LYS A 71 5.20 -13.85 -3.95
CA LYS A 71 4.05 -14.65 -3.59
C LYS A 71 2.78 -14.04 -4.16
N GLY A 72 1.64 -14.69 -3.92
CA GLY A 72 0.41 -14.28 -4.56
C GLY A 72 -0.34 -13.17 -3.86
N TYR A 73 -1.48 -12.84 -4.45
CA TYR A 73 -2.40 -11.84 -3.90
C TYR A 73 -3.38 -12.56 -2.98
N THR A 74 -2.90 -12.91 -1.79
CA THR A 74 -3.70 -13.61 -0.80
C THR A 74 -3.83 -12.74 0.44
N GLU A 75 -4.82 -13.04 1.27
CA GLU A 75 -5.03 -12.26 2.49
C GLU A 75 -3.82 -12.30 3.41
N ASN A 76 -3.11 -13.42 3.43
CA ASN A 76 -1.91 -13.56 4.25
C ASN A 76 -0.73 -12.75 3.73
N ASN A 77 -0.74 -12.42 2.46
CA ASN A 77 0.41 -11.77 1.82
C ASN A 77 0.11 -10.34 1.36
N CYS A 78 -1.07 -9.83 1.63
CA CYS A 78 -1.44 -8.49 1.18
C CYS A 78 -1.87 -7.61 2.34
N GLN A 79 -1.68 -6.32 2.15
CA GLN A 79 -2.04 -5.34 3.15
C GLN A 79 -2.50 -4.07 2.45
N MET A 80 -3.26 -3.25 3.15
CA MET A 80 -3.73 -1.98 2.63
C MET A 80 -2.86 -0.87 3.20
N VAL A 81 -2.19 -0.15 2.33
CA VAL A 81 -1.18 0.84 2.73
C VAL A 81 -1.40 2.14 1.96
N CYS A 82 -0.76 3.21 2.43
CA CYS A 82 -0.77 4.45 1.69
C CYS A 82 -0.02 4.31 0.37
N HIS A 83 -0.50 4.99 -0.64
CA HIS A 83 0.07 4.96 -1.99
C HIS A 83 1.57 5.28 -1.98
N MET A 84 1.97 6.26 -1.18
CA MET A 84 3.39 6.63 -1.11
C MET A 84 4.26 5.46 -0.66
N TYR A 85 3.83 4.71 0.36
CA TYR A 85 4.59 3.57 0.82
C TYR A 85 4.71 2.51 -0.28
N ASN A 86 3.59 2.20 -0.92
CA ASN A 86 3.58 1.16 -1.94
C ASN A 86 4.48 1.53 -3.12
N THR A 87 4.42 2.77 -3.54
CA THR A 87 5.24 3.25 -4.66
C THR A 87 6.72 3.24 -4.30
N ALA A 88 7.06 3.74 -3.12
CA ALA A 88 8.45 3.84 -2.70
C ALA A 88 9.08 2.48 -2.44
N LYS A 89 8.34 1.58 -1.80
CA LYS A 89 8.86 0.24 -1.52
C LYS A 89 8.96 -0.59 -2.80
N CYS A 90 8.00 -0.42 -3.69
CA CYS A 90 8.00 -1.14 -4.97
C CYS A 90 8.08 -2.65 -4.72
N GLU A 91 9.06 -3.34 -5.32
CA GLU A 91 9.20 -4.78 -5.17
C GLU A 91 10.26 -5.17 -4.13
N PHE A 92 10.84 -4.19 -3.48
CA PHE A 92 11.89 -4.47 -2.50
C PHE A 92 11.30 -5.06 -1.23
N PRO A 93 12.06 -5.90 -0.52
CA PRO A 93 11.64 -6.38 0.79
C PRO A 93 11.45 -5.23 1.78
N GLU A 94 10.55 -5.42 2.72
CA GLU A 94 10.22 -4.38 3.69
C GLU A 94 11.45 -3.93 4.48
N GLU A 95 12.31 -4.86 4.86
CA GLU A 95 13.50 -4.51 5.64
C GLU A 95 14.49 -3.67 4.86
N VAL A 96 14.57 -3.85 3.54
CA VAL A 96 15.41 -3.00 2.69
C VAL A 96 14.84 -1.58 2.69
N PHE A 97 13.53 -1.48 2.51
CA PHE A 97 12.89 -0.16 2.53
C PHE A 97 13.04 0.52 3.89
N ALA A 98 12.89 -0.24 4.97
CA ALA A 98 13.00 0.33 6.33
C ALA A 98 14.40 0.89 6.57
N TYR A 99 15.42 0.19 6.15
CA TYR A 99 16.80 0.66 6.29
C TYR A 99 17.01 1.96 5.51
N TRP A 100 16.53 1.98 4.27
CA TRP A 100 16.66 3.16 3.42
C TRP A 100 15.91 4.35 4.00
N ALA A 101 14.67 4.10 4.44
CA ALA A 101 13.82 5.16 4.98
C ALA A 101 14.44 5.76 6.26
N ALA A 102 14.98 4.92 7.12
CA ALA A 102 15.63 5.39 8.34
C ALA A 102 16.85 6.24 8.01
N ALA A 103 17.64 5.83 7.04
CA ALA A 103 18.80 6.60 6.61
C ALA A 103 18.38 7.97 6.06
N PHE A 104 17.30 7.99 5.28
CA PHE A 104 16.78 9.23 4.73
C PHE A 104 16.35 10.18 5.86
N VAL A 105 15.55 9.66 6.80
CA VAL A 105 15.04 10.50 7.90
C VAL A 105 16.19 11.07 8.72
N LYS A 106 17.18 10.23 9.03
CA LYS A 106 18.32 10.66 9.82
C LYS A 106 19.07 11.80 9.12
N LYS A 107 19.34 11.64 7.83
CA LYS A 107 20.05 12.67 7.08
C LYS A 107 19.23 13.95 6.97
N TYR A 108 17.93 13.81 6.75
CA TYR A 108 17.03 14.94 6.62
C TYR A 108 17.01 15.76 7.91
N GLU A 109 16.94 15.08 9.06
CA GLU A 109 16.94 15.76 10.35
C GLU A 109 18.25 16.49 10.61
N GLU A 110 19.37 15.84 10.28
CA GLU A 110 20.68 16.46 10.41
C GLU A 110 20.79 17.73 9.55
N ASP A 111 20.36 17.62 8.29
CA ASP A 111 20.48 18.73 7.36
C ASP A 111 19.56 19.89 7.70
N ASN A 112 18.41 19.60 8.28
CA ASN A 112 17.42 20.63 8.58
C ASN A 112 17.46 21.10 10.03
N ASN A 113 18.30 20.45 10.84
CA ASN A 113 18.49 20.84 12.23
C ASN A 113 17.17 20.91 12.99
N GLU A 114 16.27 20.00 12.66
CA GLU A 114 14.95 19.94 13.26
C GLU A 114 14.50 18.50 13.31
N ILE A 115 13.66 18.19 14.28
CA ILE A 115 13.07 16.87 14.39
C ILE A 115 11.78 16.86 13.61
N VAL A 116 11.62 15.88 12.75
CA VAL A 116 10.42 15.73 11.94
C VAL A 116 9.51 14.72 12.63
N LEU A 117 8.36 15.18 13.06
CA LEU A 117 7.42 14.33 13.76
C LEU A 117 6.13 14.13 12.99
#